data_b3f0e3be8f96db0eaf5a63dae457dad7
#
_entry.id   b3f0e3be8f96db0eaf5a63dae457dad7
#
_cell.length_a   1.000
_cell.length_b   1.000
_cell.length_c   1.000
_cell.angle_alpha   90.00
_cell.angle_beta   90.00
_cell.angle_gamma   90.00
#
_symmetry.space_group_name_H-M   'P 1'
#
loop_
_entity.id
_entity.type
_entity.pdbx_description
1 polymer ?
#
loop_
_entity_poly.entity_id
_entity_poly.type
_entity_poly.pdbx_seq_one_letter_code
_entity_poly.pdbx_strand_id
1 'polypeptide(L)'
;MTEQIWTKWIDANALYIYILLCFLLYPIIWGNFPIELKGRWGDFPIKVKQPITSLGIFSHWLTKGGEIEISEINFIPNSEKSNVTVGFSKKEFKNHKGVSGLKYYLIIMYLRKHMQTFGEISLTLNSLLEECGYSTKSHNKSIYSDFREIIKTEIVNKGYATCSTDIFTVNPTEMFSLHLSDKKNIFYTNDNFVQFSIEEFETIANSTGKINKSVLAGVYLFIKQYIMDFQDDVPILKISYPSKQQIKKGIGISSATTIEGAISTLLSMEMIYVRTDMFVENSDEDGIYVPTRNVFALNGEELIGDAVLVELERIYNKKVYDKDDVPGKIKYLTKQKG
;
A
#
# COMPACT_ATOMS: atom_id res chain seq x y z
N MET A 1 10.41 -11.83 61.27
CA MET A 1 11.15 -11.23 60.12
C MET A 1 11.10 -12.11 58.85
N THR A 2 10.42 -13.20 58.89
CA THR A 2 10.36 -14.19 57.78
C THR A 2 9.08 -14.11 56.94
N GLU A 3 7.93 -13.79 57.50
CA GLU A 3 6.67 -13.75 56.74
C GLU A 3 6.54 -12.55 55.80
N GLN A 4 7.03 -11.37 56.17
CA GLN A 4 6.98 -10.19 55.32
C GLN A 4 7.92 -10.28 54.09
N ILE A 5 9.00 -11.06 54.21
CA ILE A 5 9.90 -11.27 53.07
C ILE A 5 9.31 -12.28 52.08
N TRP A 6 8.60 -13.30 52.57
CA TRP A 6 7.93 -14.28 51.72
C TRP A 6 6.73 -13.70 50.97
N THR A 7 5.90 -12.87 51.62
CA THR A 7 4.80 -12.21 50.94
C THR A 7 5.27 -11.26 49.84
N LYS A 8 6.29 -10.44 50.08
CA LYS A 8 6.89 -9.59 49.04
C LYS A 8 7.51 -10.39 47.90
N TRP A 9 8.11 -11.55 48.18
CA TRP A 9 8.70 -12.42 47.17
C TRP A 9 7.64 -13.14 46.35
N ILE A 10 6.53 -13.57 46.94
CA ILE A 10 5.39 -14.18 46.25
C ILE A 10 4.71 -13.15 45.37
N ASP A 11 4.49 -11.92 45.85
CA ASP A 11 3.87 -10.87 45.07
C ASP A 11 4.73 -10.44 43.84
N ALA A 12 6.04 -10.32 44.02
CA ALA A 12 6.96 -10.02 42.93
C ALA A 12 7.03 -11.16 41.91
N ASN A 13 7.00 -12.42 42.34
CA ASN A 13 7.05 -13.56 41.41
C ASN A 13 5.68 -13.88 40.80
N ALA A 14 4.56 -13.63 41.49
CA ALA A 14 3.23 -13.74 40.94
C ALA A 14 3.02 -12.70 39.81
N LEU A 15 3.50 -11.50 40.03
CA LEU A 15 3.48 -10.45 38.99
C LEU A 15 4.34 -10.85 37.77
N TYR A 16 5.53 -11.45 38.03
CA TYR A 16 6.41 -11.96 37.00
C TYR A 16 5.78 -13.08 36.18
N ILE A 17 5.18 -14.07 36.87
CA ILE A 17 4.46 -15.18 36.22
C ILE A 17 3.23 -14.69 35.50
N TYR A 18 2.48 -13.74 36.05
CA TYR A 18 1.31 -13.12 35.37
C TYR A 18 1.73 -12.38 34.12
N ILE A 19 2.78 -11.56 34.16
CA ILE A 19 3.34 -10.86 33.02
C ILE A 19 3.83 -11.87 31.96
N LEU A 20 4.53 -12.93 32.37
CA LEU A 20 5.02 -13.98 31.47
C LEU A 20 3.88 -14.75 30.80
N LEU A 21 2.82 -15.07 31.55
CA LEU A 21 1.59 -15.68 31.01
C LEU A 21 0.85 -14.74 30.06
N CYS A 22 0.76 -13.46 30.37
CA CYS A 22 0.20 -12.46 29.46
C CYS A 22 1.00 -12.38 28.16
N PHE A 23 2.33 -12.42 28.21
CA PHE A 23 3.18 -12.40 27.01
C PHE A 23 3.13 -13.70 26.20
N LEU A 24 3.02 -14.86 26.85
CA LEU A 24 2.94 -16.16 26.18
C LEU A 24 1.56 -16.41 25.55
N LEU A 25 0.50 -15.95 26.19
CA LEU A 25 -0.88 -16.15 25.74
C LEU A 25 -1.40 -15.00 24.86
N TYR A 26 -0.78 -13.83 24.93
CA TYR A 26 -1.17 -12.64 24.24
C TYR A 26 -1.23 -12.79 22.68
N PRO A 27 -0.21 -13.37 22.01
CA PRO A 27 -0.28 -13.59 20.56
C PRO A 27 -1.39 -14.56 20.15
N ILE A 28 -1.78 -15.46 21.04
CA ILE A 28 -2.78 -16.51 20.79
C ILE A 28 -4.20 -15.96 20.95
N ILE A 29 -4.40 -15.06 21.92
CA ILE A 29 -5.75 -14.58 22.32
C ILE A 29 -6.11 -13.25 21.65
N TRP A 30 -5.16 -12.36 21.45
CA TRP A 30 -5.43 -10.95 21.10
C TRP A 30 -4.73 -10.42 19.83
N GLY A 31 -3.85 -11.20 19.22
CA GLY A 31 -3.05 -10.75 18.06
C GLY A 31 -1.98 -9.71 18.42
N ASN A 32 -1.41 -9.03 17.42
CA ASN A 32 -0.33 -8.04 17.58
C ASN A 32 -0.91 -6.65 17.91
N PHE A 33 -1.21 -6.35 19.15
CA PHE A 33 -1.57 -5.01 19.58
C PHE A 33 -0.36 -4.22 20.08
N PRO A 34 -0.21 -2.94 19.72
CA PRO A 34 0.82 -2.09 20.32
C PRO A 34 0.50 -1.81 21.79
N ILE A 35 1.50 -1.91 22.65
CA ILE A 35 1.40 -1.60 24.08
C ILE A 35 2.23 -0.34 24.36
N GLU A 36 1.62 0.68 24.95
CA GLU A 36 2.35 1.85 25.45
C GLU A 36 2.78 1.60 26.90
N LEU A 37 4.08 1.53 27.16
CA LEU A 37 4.63 1.42 28.52
C LEU A 37 5.14 2.80 28.95
N LYS A 38 4.66 3.27 30.10
CA LYS A 38 5.22 4.45 30.78
C LYS A 38 6.00 3.94 31.99
N GLY A 39 7.27 4.31 32.09
CA GLY A 39 8.12 3.91 33.18
C GLY A 39 9.12 4.99 33.57
N ARG A 40 9.78 4.82 34.74
CA ARG A 40 10.91 5.64 35.19
C ARG A 40 12.17 4.80 35.27
N TRP A 41 13.26 5.36 34.79
CA TRP A 41 14.61 4.81 34.96
C TRP A 41 15.46 5.85 35.65
N GLY A 42 15.73 5.66 36.94
CA GLY A 42 16.31 6.73 37.76
C GLY A 42 15.42 7.97 37.77
N ASP A 43 15.98 9.16 37.56
CA ASP A 43 15.24 10.43 37.53
C ASP A 43 14.66 10.80 36.17
N PHE A 44 14.75 9.92 35.16
CA PHE A 44 14.30 10.24 33.79
C PHE A 44 13.01 9.49 33.44
N PRO A 45 11.93 10.22 33.02
CA PRO A 45 10.71 9.59 32.51
C PRO A 45 10.98 8.98 31.13
N ILE A 46 10.68 7.70 30.94
CA ILE A 46 10.79 7.01 29.65
C ILE A 46 9.39 6.79 29.09
N LYS A 47 9.15 7.33 27.91
CA LYS A 47 7.94 7.03 27.11
C LYS A 47 8.34 6.10 25.97
N VAL A 48 7.92 4.86 26.02
CA VAL A 48 8.09 3.91 24.91
C VAL A 48 6.74 3.82 24.17
N LYS A 49 6.67 4.44 23.00
CA LYS A 49 5.54 4.29 22.05
C LYS A 49 6.01 3.39 20.91
N GLN A 50 6.01 2.08 21.13
CA GLN A 50 6.28 1.14 20.02
C GLN A 50 5.59 -0.19 20.26
N PRO A 51 5.16 -0.91 19.20
CA PRO A 51 4.67 -2.28 19.37
C PRO A 51 5.80 -3.14 19.92
N ILE A 52 5.57 -3.76 21.07
CA ILE A 52 6.53 -4.66 21.68
C ILE A 52 6.46 -5.99 20.93
N THR A 53 7.33 -6.14 19.93
CA THR A 53 7.44 -7.38 19.15
C THR A 53 8.66 -8.20 19.53
N SER A 54 9.50 -7.75 20.49
CA SER A 54 10.71 -8.50 20.85
C SER A 54 10.94 -8.60 22.36
N LEU A 55 11.11 -9.83 22.82
CA LEU A 55 11.63 -10.18 24.16
C LEU A 55 12.95 -9.46 24.51
N GLY A 56 13.71 -8.98 23.52
CA GLY A 56 15.02 -8.37 23.70
C GLY A 56 15.01 -7.06 24.49
N ILE A 57 14.01 -6.21 24.31
CA ILE A 57 13.92 -4.93 25.05
C ILE A 57 13.58 -5.19 26.52
N PHE A 58 12.73 -6.18 26.77
CA PHE A 58 12.31 -6.51 28.14
C PHE A 58 13.40 -7.20 28.96
N SER A 59 14.20 -8.07 28.33
CA SER A 59 15.33 -8.72 29.00
C SER A 59 16.42 -7.70 29.40
N HIS A 60 16.67 -6.70 28.58
CA HIS A 60 17.65 -5.64 28.89
C HIS A 60 17.18 -4.73 30.04
N TRP A 61 15.88 -4.52 30.18
CA TRP A 61 15.26 -3.74 31.25
C TRP A 61 15.33 -4.46 32.61
N LEU A 62 14.99 -5.74 32.64
CA LEU A 62 15.01 -6.56 33.86
C LEU A 62 16.41 -6.73 34.45
N THR A 63 17.46 -6.77 33.61
CA THR A 63 18.85 -6.92 34.08
C THR A 63 19.44 -5.64 34.67
N LYS A 64 18.79 -4.48 34.53
CA LYS A 64 19.29 -3.20 35.07
C LYS A 64 18.48 -2.64 36.24
N GLY A 65 17.52 -3.37 36.79
CA GLY A 65 16.84 -3.00 38.05
C GLY A 65 15.94 -1.75 37.95
N GLY A 66 15.32 -1.50 36.81
CA GLY A 66 14.37 -0.40 36.64
C GLY A 66 13.01 -0.72 37.28
N GLU A 67 12.42 0.26 37.99
CA GLU A 67 11.03 0.18 38.47
C GLU A 67 10.07 0.52 37.32
N ILE A 68 9.07 -0.35 37.07
CA ILE A 68 8.01 -0.11 36.10
C ILE A 68 6.74 0.22 36.88
N GLU A 69 6.29 1.46 36.76
CA GLU A 69 4.98 1.87 37.25
C GLU A 69 3.95 1.61 36.15
N ILE A 70 3.15 0.53 36.30
CA ILE A 70 2.08 0.20 35.34
C ILE A 70 0.85 1.01 35.77
N SER A 71 0.82 2.31 35.43
CA SER A 71 -0.30 3.15 35.78
C SER A 71 -1.43 3.16 34.73
N GLU A 72 -1.14 2.87 33.46
CA GLU A 72 -2.14 2.76 32.37
C GLU A 72 -1.60 1.91 31.22
N ILE A 73 -2.26 0.80 30.93
CA ILE A 73 -2.08 0.06 29.69
C ILE A 73 -3.18 0.53 28.73
N ASN A 74 -2.85 1.46 27.87
CA ASN A 74 -3.76 1.88 26.81
C ASN A 74 -3.64 0.93 25.62
N PHE A 75 -4.67 0.10 25.42
CA PHE A 75 -4.80 -0.73 24.23
C PHE A 75 -5.17 0.18 23.04
N ILE A 76 -4.27 0.31 22.08
CA ILE A 76 -4.57 1.00 20.82
C ILE A 76 -5.26 -0.02 19.91
N PRO A 77 -6.51 0.19 19.54
CA PRO A 77 -7.24 -0.75 18.67
C PRO A 77 -6.55 -0.91 17.31
N ASN A 78 -6.78 -2.04 16.65
CA ASN A 78 -6.20 -2.39 15.34
C ASN A 78 -6.52 -1.39 14.20
N SER A 79 -7.36 -0.38 14.45
CA SER A 79 -7.71 0.68 13.49
C SER A 79 -6.51 1.54 13.03
N GLU A 80 -5.35 1.49 13.72
CA GLU A 80 -4.16 2.20 13.24
C GLU A 80 -3.35 1.45 12.17
N LYS A 81 -3.61 0.15 11.91
CA LYS A 81 -2.98 -0.55 10.79
C LYS A 81 -3.38 0.01 9.41
N SER A 82 -4.55 0.63 9.31
CA SER A 82 -5.06 1.23 8.08
C SER A 82 -4.24 2.45 7.60
N ASN A 83 -3.45 3.06 8.47
CA ASN A 83 -2.70 4.28 8.16
C ASN A 83 -1.25 4.04 7.71
N VAL A 84 -0.78 2.80 7.64
CA VAL A 84 0.58 2.52 7.16
C VAL A 84 0.61 2.60 5.64
N THR A 85 1.29 3.61 5.13
CA THR A 85 1.40 3.87 3.70
C THR A 85 2.85 3.86 3.22
N VAL A 86 3.03 3.68 1.92
CA VAL A 86 4.29 3.92 1.19
C VAL A 86 4.05 5.00 0.16
N GLY A 87 4.96 5.95 0.04
CA GLY A 87 4.93 6.99 -0.99
C GLY A 87 5.77 6.59 -2.20
N PHE A 88 5.15 6.46 -3.37
CA PHE A 88 5.85 6.19 -4.63
C PHE A 88 5.95 7.47 -5.46
N SER A 89 7.15 7.86 -5.85
CA SER A 89 7.33 9.06 -6.67
C SER A 89 6.83 8.86 -8.10
N LYS A 90 6.38 9.94 -8.73
CA LYS A 90 6.01 9.90 -10.16
C LYS A 90 7.16 9.47 -11.07
N LYS A 91 8.42 9.61 -10.64
CA LYS A 91 9.61 9.14 -11.37
C LYS A 91 9.71 7.61 -11.35
N GLU A 92 9.28 6.95 -10.28
CA GLU A 92 9.31 5.48 -10.17
C GLU A 92 8.45 4.81 -11.22
N PHE A 93 7.31 5.43 -11.62
CA PHE A 93 6.49 4.92 -12.72
C PHE A 93 7.20 4.91 -14.08
N LYS A 94 8.25 5.71 -14.26
CA LYS A 94 9.06 5.67 -15.48
C LYS A 94 10.05 4.50 -15.47
N ASN A 95 10.48 4.07 -14.29
CA ASN A 95 11.51 3.04 -14.11
C ASN A 95 10.90 1.64 -14.00
N HIS A 96 9.72 1.51 -13.39
CA HIS A 96 9.08 0.22 -13.10
C HIS A 96 7.87 0.00 -14.00
N LYS A 97 8.12 -0.39 -15.26
CA LYS A 97 7.12 -0.61 -16.31
C LYS A 97 7.01 -2.08 -16.70
N GLY A 98 5.84 -2.41 -17.30
CA GLY A 98 5.53 -3.78 -17.71
C GLY A 98 5.20 -4.69 -16.53
N VAL A 99 4.71 -5.89 -16.82
CA VAL A 99 4.24 -6.84 -15.80
C VAL A 99 5.32 -7.14 -14.76
N SER A 100 6.57 -7.33 -15.19
CA SER A 100 7.68 -7.60 -14.27
C SER A 100 8.04 -6.39 -13.43
N GLY A 101 8.22 -5.20 -14.03
CA GLY A 101 8.58 -3.99 -13.31
C GLY A 101 7.51 -3.55 -12.30
N LEU A 102 6.23 -3.71 -12.61
CA LEU A 102 5.13 -3.36 -11.71
C LEU A 102 5.06 -4.21 -10.43
N LYS A 103 5.75 -5.37 -10.37
CA LYS A 103 5.88 -6.16 -9.14
C LYS A 103 6.64 -5.42 -8.04
N TYR A 104 7.47 -4.43 -8.41
CA TYR A 104 8.17 -3.56 -7.47
C TYR A 104 7.24 -2.99 -6.40
N TYR A 105 6.09 -2.45 -6.81
CA TYR A 105 5.14 -1.84 -5.87
C TYR A 105 4.61 -2.83 -4.83
N LEU A 106 4.31 -4.06 -5.24
CA LEU A 106 3.84 -5.11 -4.34
C LEU A 106 4.94 -5.56 -3.37
N ILE A 107 6.19 -5.70 -3.86
CA ILE A 107 7.35 -6.06 -3.05
C ILE A 107 7.60 -5.00 -1.97
N ILE A 108 7.60 -3.72 -2.32
CA ILE A 108 7.83 -2.64 -1.36
C ILE A 108 6.72 -2.61 -0.30
N MET A 109 5.47 -2.82 -0.69
CA MET A 109 4.36 -2.91 0.27
C MET A 109 4.50 -4.11 1.22
N TYR A 110 4.89 -5.28 0.69
CA TYR A 110 5.20 -6.44 1.52
C TYR A 110 6.32 -6.13 2.53
N LEU A 111 7.42 -5.53 2.07
CA LEU A 111 8.53 -5.17 2.96
C LEU A 111 8.09 -4.18 4.04
N ARG A 112 7.26 -3.20 3.68
CA ARG A 112 6.71 -2.24 4.66
C ARG A 112 5.82 -2.90 5.70
N LYS A 113 4.98 -3.84 5.28
CA LYS A 113 4.09 -4.60 6.16
C LYS A 113 4.85 -5.44 7.18
N HIS A 114 5.97 -6.04 6.78
CA HIS A 114 6.75 -6.98 7.59
C HIS A 114 7.99 -6.37 8.24
N MET A 115 8.19 -5.06 8.09
CA MET A 115 9.33 -4.38 8.70
C MET A 115 9.24 -4.45 10.22
N GLN A 116 10.25 -5.07 10.82
CA GLN A 116 10.42 -5.14 12.26
C GLN A 116 11.13 -3.91 12.81
N THR A 117 11.22 -3.81 14.13
CA THR A 117 12.05 -2.84 14.82
C THR A 117 13.50 -2.99 14.32
N PHE A 118 14.20 -1.89 14.12
CA PHE A 118 15.57 -1.85 13.56
C PHE A 118 15.70 -2.16 12.06
N GLY A 119 14.60 -2.14 11.30
CA GLY A 119 14.63 -2.27 9.84
C GLY A 119 15.01 -3.65 9.33
N GLU A 120 14.91 -4.69 10.14
CA GLU A 120 15.09 -6.07 9.71
C GLU A 120 13.78 -6.67 9.19
N ILE A 121 13.88 -7.46 8.12
CA ILE A 121 12.77 -8.19 7.53
C ILE A 121 13.25 -9.61 7.22
N SER A 122 12.71 -10.60 7.93
CA SER A 122 12.95 -12.02 7.67
C SER A 122 11.83 -12.60 6.83
N LEU A 123 12.16 -13.24 5.72
CA LEU A 123 11.18 -13.72 4.75
C LEU A 123 11.67 -14.95 3.98
N THR A 124 10.72 -15.64 3.33
CA THR A 124 10.98 -16.61 2.27
C THR A 124 10.47 -16.07 0.94
N LEU A 125 10.99 -16.54 -0.19
CA LEU A 125 10.41 -16.13 -1.48
C LEU A 125 8.97 -16.60 -1.65
N ASN A 126 8.63 -17.75 -1.07
CA ASN A 126 7.25 -18.25 -1.09
C ASN A 126 6.30 -17.32 -0.33
N SER A 127 6.62 -16.92 0.90
CA SER A 127 5.78 -16.00 1.67
C SER A 127 5.59 -14.66 0.96
N LEU A 128 6.68 -14.13 0.40
CA LEU A 128 6.63 -12.90 -0.40
C LEU A 128 5.69 -13.03 -1.61
N LEU A 129 5.80 -14.12 -2.38
CA LEU A 129 4.94 -14.34 -3.54
C LEU A 129 3.47 -14.50 -3.14
N GLU A 130 3.19 -15.33 -2.15
CA GLU A 130 1.84 -15.63 -1.68
C GLU A 130 1.14 -14.36 -1.18
N GLU A 131 1.79 -13.56 -0.37
CA GLU A 131 1.22 -12.31 0.12
C GLU A 131 1.10 -11.23 -0.96
N CYS A 132 1.91 -11.28 -2.01
CA CYS A 132 1.70 -10.46 -3.21
C CYS A 132 0.60 -11.01 -4.13
N GLY A 133 -0.11 -12.08 -3.74
CA GLY A 133 -1.23 -12.67 -4.46
C GLY A 133 -0.83 -13.60 -5.61
N TYR A 134 0.39 -14.16 -5.60
CA TYR A 134 0.86 -15.12 -6.59
C TYR A 134 0.86 -16.54 -6.02
N SER A 135 0.52 -17.51 -6.87
CA SER A 135 0.56 -18.93 -6.47
C SER A 135 1.97 -19.48 -6.49
N THR A 136 2.39 -20.08 -5.38
CA THR A 136 3.66 -20.81 -5.27
C THR A 136 3.57 -22.25 -5.81
N LYS A 137 2.34 -22.74 -6.06
CA LYS A 137 2.08 -24.07 -6.62
C LYS A 137 2.41 -24.18 -8.11
N SER A 138 2.52 -23.05 -8.80
CA SER A 138 2.85 -23.05 -10.20
C SER A 138 4.37 -23.18 -10.38
N HIS A 139 4.81 -24.07 -11.26
CA HIS A 139 6.23 -24.19 -11.66
C HIS A 139 6.72 -22.98 -12.48
N ASN A 140 6.11 -21.83 -12.32
CA ASN A 140 6.43 -20.62 -13.07
C ASN A 140 7.73 -19.98 -12.55
N LYS A 141 8.85 -20.56 -12.98
CA LYS A 141 10.20 -20.09 -12.63
C LYS A 141 10.42 -18.61 -12.94
N SER A 142 9.71 -18.05 -13.93
CA SER A 142 9.85 -16.65 -14.31
C SER A 142 9.37 -15.69 -13.22
N ILE A 143 8.33 -16.05 -12.45
CA ILE A 143 7.85 -15.19 -11.36
C ILE A 143 8.91 -15.07 -10.26
N TYR A 144 9.50 -16.18 -9.84
CA TYR A 144 10.59 -16.16 -8.85
C TYR A 144 11.79 -15.36 -9.36
N SER A 145 12.14 -15.50 -10.64
CA SER A 145 13.21 -14.72 -11.26
C SER A 145 12.94 -13.23 -11.19
N ASP A 146 11.71 -12.79 -11.54
CA ASP A 146 11.35 -11.38 -11.50
C ASP A 146 11.45 -10.79 -10.07
N PHE A 147 10.99 -11.54 -9.06
CA PHE A 147 11.05 -11.08 -7.66
C PHE A 147 12.51 -10.98 -7.17
N ARG A 148 13.34 -11.99 -7.46
CA ARG A 148 14.78 -11.98 -7.15
C ARG A 148 15.48 -10.81 -7.82
N GLU A 149 15.21 -10.59 -9.11
CA GLU A 149 15.81 -9.51 -9.89
C GLU A 149 15.47 -8.15 -9.28
N ILE A 150 14.19 -7.91 -8.94
CA ILE A 150 13.79 -6.64 -8.33
C ILE A 150 14.47 -6.45 -6.97
N ILE A 151 14.48 -7.47 -6.11
CA ILE A 151 15.14 -7.36 -4.79
C ILE A 151 16.62 -7.04 -5.00
N LYS A 152 17.31 -7.72 -5.92
CA LYS A 152 18.72 -7.50 -6.17
C LYS A 152 19.01 -6.13 -6.77
N THR A 153 18.31 -5.77 -7.87
CA THR A 153 18.64 -4.57 -8.64
C THR A 153 18.08 -3.30 -8.04
N GLU A 154 16.82 -3.36 -7.57
CA GLU A 154 16.09 -2.17 -7.13
C GLU A 154 16.25 -1.88 -5.63
N ILE A 155 16.56 -2.90 -4.82
CA ILE A 155 16.65 -2.75 -3.37
C ILE A 155 18.10 -2.86 -2.90
N VAL A 156 18.76 -3.99 -3.17
CA VAL A 156 20.11 -4.25 -2.65
C VAL A 156 21.17 -3.42 -3.39
N ASN A 157 21.21 -3.47 -4.73
CA ASN A 157 22.23 -2.75 -5.51
C ASN A 157 22.08 -1.23 -5.40
N LYS A 158 20.85 -0.74 -5.19
CA LYS A 158 20.62 0.69 -4.92
C LYS A 158 20.94 1.11 -3.49
N GLY A 159 21.30 0.17 -2.62
CA GLY A 159 21.71 0.40 -1.25
C GLY A 159 20.55 0.79 -0.31
N TYR A 160 19.32 0.37 -0.60
CA TYR A 160 18.18 0.49 0.31
C TYR A 160 18.18 -0.59 1.37
N ALA A 161 18.78 -1.76 1.07
CA ALA A 161 18.96 -2.84 2.03
C ALA A 161 20.22 -3.64 1.74
N THR A 162 20.70 -4.38 2.73
CA THR A 162 21.63 -5.49 2.55
C THR A 162 20.88 -6.81 2.71
N CYS A 163 21.31 -7.85 1.98
CA CYS A 163 20.72 -9.18 2.07
C CYS A 163 21.70 -10.12 2.78
N SER A 164 21.22 -10.97 3.68
CA SER A 164 22.04 -11.92 4.44
C SER A 164 22.70 -12.97 3.55
N THR A 165 22.12 -13.26 2.39
CA THR A 165 22.58 -14.29 1.44
C THR A 165 22.46 -13.79 0.00
N ASP A 166 23.02 -14.53 -0.97
CA ASP A 166 22.76 -14.22 -2.37
C ASP A 166 21.35 -14.67 -2.77
N ILE A 167 20.51 -13.70 -3.08
CA ILE A 167 19.08 -13.89 -3.39
C ILE A 167 18.85 -14.86 -4.58
N PHE A 168 19.81 -14.99 -5.51
CA PHE A 168 19.66 -15.88 -6.65
C PHE A 168 19.86 -17.35 -6.30
N THR A 169 20.62 -17.65 -5.24
CA THR A 169 20.89 -19.01 -4.78
C THR A 169 19.93 -19.51 -3.70
N VAL A 170 19.21 -18.59 -3.04
CA VAL A 170 18.24 -18.93 -1.98
C VAL A 170 17.13 -19.85 -2.50
N ASN A 171 16.87 -20.94 -1.79
CA ASN A 171 15.72 -21.79 -2.09
C ASN A 171 14.42 -21.04 -1.77
N PRO A 172 13.34 -21.16 -2.56
CA PRO A 172 12.07 -20.48 -2.31
C PRO A 172 11.47 -20.66 -0.93
N THR A 173 11.74 -21.76 -0.25
CA THR A 173 11.29 -22.07 1.12
C THR A 173 12.31 -21.68 2.19
N GLU A 174 13.52 -21.33 1.82
CA GLU A 174 14.59 -20.95 2.74
C GLU A 174 14.40 -19.51 3.20
N MET A 175 14.62 -19.31 4.50
CA MET A 175 14.51 -17.99 5.12
C MET A 175 15.79 -17.19 4.89
N PHE A 176 15.64 -15.93 4.53
CA PHE A 176 16.71 -14.95 4.44
C PHE A 176 16.26 -13.62 5.04
N SER A 177 17.21 -12.76 5.39
CA SER A 177 16.94 -11.45 5.97
C SER A 177 17.40 -10.32 5.06
N LEU A 178 16.58 -9.28 5.02
CA LEU A 178 16.92 -7.97 4.48
C LEU A 178 17.08 -6.99 5.64
N HIS A 179 18.21 -6.29 5.69
CA HIS A 179 18.47 -5.23 6.65
C HIS A 179 18.39 -3.90 5.92
N LEU A 180 17.37 -3.11 6.24
CA LEU A 180 17.14 -1.82 5.60
C LEU A 180 18.22 -0.81 6.00
N SER A 181 18.56 0.07 5.08
CA SER A 181 19.56 1.10 5.30
C SER A 181 18.99 2.27 6.12
N ASP A 182 19.70 2.68 7.17
CA ASP A 182 19.37 3.89 7.94
C ASP A 182 19.58 5.18 7.13
N LYS A 183 20.40 5.12 6.08
CA LYS A 183 20.75 6.28 5.25
C LYS A 183 19.78 6.52 4.09
N LYS A 184 19.04 5.51 3.67
CA LYS A 184 18.13 5.58 2.51
C LYS A 184 16.81 4.93 2.88
N ASN A 185 15.74 5.72 2.87
CA ASN A 185 14.41 5.22 3.11
C ASN A 185 13.72 4.86 1.79
N ILE A 186 13.37 3.58 1.62
CA ILE A 186 12.66 3.07 0.43
C ILE A 186 11.15 3.33 0.47
N PHE A 187 10.61 3.68 1.62
CA PHE A 187 9.16 3.81 1.84
C PHE A 187 8.63 5.22 1.71
N TYR A 188 9.53 6.21 1.69
CA TYR A 188 9.15 7.62 1.63
C TYR A 188 9.98 8.36 0.59
N THR A 189 9.34 9.27 -0.10
CA THR A 189 9.97 10.18 -1.04
C THR A 189 9.57 11.61 -0.72
N ASN A 190 10.48 12.56 -0.93
CA ASN A 190 10.22 13.99 -0.80
C ASN A 190 9.65 14.60 -2.11
N ASP A 191 9.61 13.83 -3.18
CA ASP A 191 9.04 14.25 -4.47
C ASP A 191 7.51 14.11 -4.45
N ASN A 192 6.83 14.68 -5.45
CA ASN A 192 5.42 14.40 -5.72
C ASN A 192 5.17 12.90 -5.79
N PHE A 193 4.39 12.37 -4.86
CA PHE A 193 4.18 10.94 -4.68
C PHE A 193 2.71 10.56 -4.65
N VAL A 194 2.45 9.29 -4.91
CA VAL A 194 1.17 8.62 -4.65
C VAL A 194 1.34 7.71 -3.45
N GLN A 195 0.40 7.79 -2.52
CA GLN A 195 0.37 6.91 -1.37
C GLN A 195 -0.29 5.58 -1.72
N PHE A 196 0.29 4.48 -1.23
CA PHE A 196 -0.28 3.15 -1.30
C PHE A 196 -0.37 2.59 0.12
N SER A 197 -1.58 2.29 0.59
CA SER A 197 -1.80 1.77 1.93
C SER A 197 -1.67 0.25 1.97
N ILE A 198 -1.44 -0.32 3.18
CA ILE A 198 -1.44 -1.78 3.37
C ILE A 198 -2.81 -2.37 3.04
N GLU A 199 -3.90 -1.69 3.38
CA GLU A 199 -5.26 -2.13 3.07
C GLU A 199 -5.51 -2.24 1.55
N GLU A 200 -5.11 -1.22 0.79
CA GLU A 200 -5.19 -1.21 -0.67
C GLU A 200 -4.34 -2.34 -1.29
N PHE A 201 -3.14 -2.56 -0.76
CA PHE A 201 -2.26 -3.66 -1.17
C PHE A 201 -2.91 -5.01 -0.92
N GLU A 202 -3.43 -5.26 0.30
CA GLU A 202 -4.09 -6.52 0.66
C GLU A 202 -5.34 -6.76 -0.19
N THR A 203 -6.12 -5.72 -0.47
CA THR A 203 -7.29 -5.81 -1.36
C THR A 203 -6.88 -6.27 -2.76
N ILE A 204 -5.82 -5.69 -3.33
CA ILE A 204 -5.31 -6.10 -4.64
C ILE A 204 -4.74 -7.52 -4.60
N ALA A 205 -3.91 -7.85 -3.61
CA ALA A 205 -3.28 -9.15 -3.48
C ALA A 205 -4.30 -10.28 -3.35
N ASN A 206 -5.38 -10.06 -2.60
CA ASN A 206 -6.46 -11.02 -2.36
C ASN A 206 -7.52 -11.07 -3.46
N SER A 207 -7.45 -10.20 -4.49
CA SER A 207 -8.42 -10.20 -5.57
C SER A 207 -8.49 -11.57 -6.28
N THR A 208 -9.68 -12.02 -6.67
CA THR A 208 -9.90 -13.37 -7.27
C THR A 208 -9.84 -13.39 -8.80
N GLY A 209 -9.64 -12.23 -9.44
CA GLY A 209 -9.68 -12.09 -10.90
C GLY A 209 -8.48 -12.74 -11.62
N LYS A 210 -8.61 -12.90 -12.96
CA LYS A 210 -7.54 -13.40 -13.83
C LYS A 210 -6.46 -12.37 -14.14
N ILE A 211 -6.69 -11.11 -13.81
CA ILE A 211 -5.74 -10.02 -14.07
C ILE A 211 -4.55 -10.14 -13.11
N ASN A 212 -3.35 -9.96 -13.65
CA ASN A 212 -2.14 -10.00 -12.86
C ASN A 212 -2.14 -8.91 -11.77
N LYS A 213 -1.78 -9.27 -10.54
CA LYS A 213 -1.79 -8.38 -9.37
C LYS A 213 -0.92 -7.13 -9.55
N SER A 214 0.23 -7.29 -10.17
CA SER A 214 1.11 -6.14 -10.45
C SER A 214 0.49 -5.17 -11.45
N VAL A 215 -0.29 -5.68 -12.43
CA VAL A 215 -1.03 -4.82 -13.36
C VAL A 215 -2.16 -4.08 -12.67
N LEU A 216 -2.90 -4.75 -11.76
CA LEU A 216 -3.93 -4.10 -10.94
C LEU A 216 -3.32 -2.96 -10.11
N ALA A 217 -2.22 -3.24 -9.39
CA ALA A 217 -1.51 -2.24 -8.60
C ALA A 217 -1.02 -1.07 -9.48
N GLY A 218 -0.41 -1.38 -10.63
CA GLY A 218 0.07 -0.38 -11.56
C GLY A 218 -1.03 0.53 -12.11
N VAL A 219 -2.17 -0.03 -12.53
CA VAL A 219 -3.33 0.76 -13.02
C VAL A 219 -3.91 1.60 -11.89
N TYR A 220 -4.11 1.02 -10.71
CA TYR A 220 -4.63 1.72 -9.54
C TYR A 220 -3.77 2.92 -9.17
N LEU A 221 -2.49 2.70 -8.95
CA LEU A 221 -1.55 3.76 -8.58
C LEU A 221 -1.41 4.82 -9.69
N PHE A 222 -1.45 4.41 -10.97
CA PHE A 222 -1.42 5.34 -12.09
C PHE A 222 -2.64 6.25 -12.13
N ILE A 223 -3.83 5.74 -11.85
CA ILE A 223 -5.05 6.55 -11.76
C ILE A 223 -4.95 7.47 -10.53
N LYS A 224 -4.59 6.92 -9.37
CA LYS A 224 -4.49 7.64 -8.11
C LYS A 224 -3.50 8.80 -8.15
N GLN A 225 -2.36 8.68 -8.85
CA GLN A 225 -1.37 9.76 -8.96
C GLN A 225 -1.87 11.01 -9.70
N TYR A 226 -2.94 10.90 -10.49
CA TYR A 226 -3.54 12.01 -11.19
C TYR A 226 -4.76 12.61 -10.47
N ILE A 227 -5.18 12.02 -9.36
CA ILE A 227 -6.22 12.59 -8.50
C ILE A 227 -5.59 13.78 -7.77
N MET A 228 -6.14 14.95 -8.01
CA MET A 228 -5.65 16.18 -7.40
C MET A 228 -6.03 16.21 -5.93
N ASP A 229 -5.04 16.41 -5.06
CA ASP A 229 -5.26 16.77 -3.67
C ASP A 229 -5.46 18.29 -3.56
N PHE A 230 -5.99 18.71 -2.43
CA PHE A 230 -6.25 20.12 -2.15
C PHE A 230 -5.02 20.99 -2.40
N GLN A 231 -5.21 22.05 -3.18
CA GLN A 231 -4.32 23.19 -3.24
C GLN A 231 -5.08 24.41 -2.72
N ASP A 232 -4.51 25.06 -1.72
CA ASP A 232 -4.90 26.39 -1.24
C ASP A 232 -6.38 26.56 -0.82
N ASP A 233 -6.87 25.81 0.16
CA ASP A 233 -8.18 25.96 0.83
C ASP A 233 -9.44 25.96 -0.08
N VAL A 234 -9.28 25.70 -1.37
CA VAL A 234 -10.39 25.51 -2.30
C VAL A 234 -10.69 24.03 -2.45
N PRO A 235 -11.91 23.55 -2.21
CA PRO A 235 -12.27 22.16 -2.45
C PRO A 235 -12.15 21.84 -3.93
N ILE A 236 -11.05 21.18 -4.31
CA ILE A 236 -10.85 20.65 -5.64
C ILE A 236 -11.45 19.24 -5.67
N LEU A 237 -12.20 18.94 -6.73
CA LEU A 237 -12.70 17.59 -6.97
C LEU A 237 -11.52 16.60 -7.02
N LYS A 238 -11.60 15.56 -6.20
CA LYS A 238 -10.60 14.48 -6.18
C LYS A 238 -10.82 13.48 -7.32
N ILE A 239 -10.66 13.96 -8.54
CA ILE A 239 -10.88 13.21 -9.77
C ILE A 239 -9.63 13.18 -10.65
N SER A 240 -9.58 12.17 -11.53
CA SER A 240 -8.57 12.06 -12.58
C SER A 240 -9.21 11.62 -13.89
N TYR A 241 -8.60 11.97 -15.01
CA TYR A 241 -9.13 11.66 -16.35
C TYR A 241 -8.05 11.17 -17.32
N PRO A 242 -7.19 10.23 -16.92
CA PRO A 242 -6.21 9.68 -17.83
C PRO A 242 -6.90 8.87 -18.93
N SER A 243 -6.50 9.07 -20.18
CA SER A 243 -6.95 8.22 -21.28
C SER A 243 -6.36 6.81 -21.12
N LYS A 244 -7.03 5.80 -21.68
CA LYS A 244 -6.51 4.42 -21.72
C LYS A 244 -5.10 4.37 -22.32
N GLN A 245 -4.83 5.21 -23.32
CA GLN A 245 -3.52 5.31 -23.95
C GLN A 245 -2.45 5.85 -22.98
N GLN A 246 -2.80 6.84 -22.16
CA GLN A 246 -1.91 7.37 -21.14
C GLN A 246 -1.60 6.31 -20.07
N ILE A 247 -2.62 5.57 -19.61
CA ILE A 247 -2.43 4.44 -18.67
C ILE A 247 -1.49 3.39 -19.28
N LYS A 248 -1.79 2.91 -20.51
CA LYS A 248 -0.94 1.95 -21.24
C LYS A 248 0.52 2.38 -21.29
N LYS A 249 0.77 3.61 -21.75
CA LYS A 249 2.11 4.18 -21.89
C LYS A 249 2.80 4.36 -20.53
N GLY A 250 2.02 4.79 -19.52
CA GLY A 250 2.52 5.08 -18.18
C GLY A 250 3.05 3.84 -17.48
N ILE A 251 2.25 2.77 -17.48
CA ILE A 251 2.62 1.50 -16.82
C ILE A 251 3.33 0.48 -17.74
N GLY A 252 3.49 0.79 -19.03
CA GLY A 252 4.20 -0.07 -19.99
C GLY A 252 3.44 -1.35 -20.37
N ILE A 253 2.11 -1.33 -20.36
CA ILE A 253 1.26 -2.47 -20.78
C ILE A 253 0.67 -2.17 -22.15
N SER A 254 1.01 -2.97 -23.16
CA SER A 254 0.57 -2.74 -24.55
C SER A 254 -0.89 -3.14 -24.80
N SER A 255 -1.43 -4.14 -24.11
CA SER A 255 -2.77 -4.67 -24.31
C SER A 255 -3.85 -3.74 -23.74
N ALA A 256 -4.73 -3.23 -24.61
CA ALA A 256 -5.88 -2.45 -24.17
C ALA A 256 -6.88 -3.29 -23.38
N THR A 257 -7.10 -4.55 -23.79
CA THR A 257 -7.99 -5.48 -23.08
C THR A 257 -7.52 -5.76 -21.67
N THR A 258 -6.20 -5.85 -21.45
CA THR A 258 -5.65 -6.02 -20.09
C THR A 258 -5.92 -4.80 -19.22
N ILE A 259 -5.80 -3.58 -19.76
CA ILE A 259 -6.12 -2.34 -19.01
C ILE A 259 -7.63 -2.25 -18.72
N GLU A 260 -8.47 -2.57 -19.70
CA GLU A 260 -9.93 -2.59 -19.51
C GLU A 260 -10.34 -3.62 -18.45
N GLY A 261 -9.75 -4.80 -18.49
CA GLY A 261 -9.97 -5.83 -17.47
C GLY A 261 -9.48 -5.40 -16.09
N ALA A 262 -8.35 -4.71 -16.00
CA ALA A 262 -7.84 -4.19 -14.72
C ALA A 262 -8.78 -3.11 -14.15
N ILE A 263 -9.21 -2.15 -14.98
CA ILE A 263 -10.19 -1.13 -14.57
C ILE A 263 -11.49 -1.77 -14.10
N SER A 264 -12.02 -2.73 -14.85
CA SER A 264 -13.25 -3.46 -14.48
C SER A 264 -13.10 -4.22 -13.15
N THR A 265 -11.93 -4.83 -12.91
CA THR A 265 -11.65 -5.52 -11.64
C THR A 265 -11.56 -4.53 -10.49
N LEU A 266 -10.86 -3.40 -10.65
CA LEU A 266 -10.76 -2.36 -9.63
C LEU A 266 -12.12 -1.73 -9.30
N LEU A 267 -13.00 -1.55 -10.30
CA LEU A 267 -14.39 -1.14 -10.11
C LEU A 267 -15.19 -2.15 -9.29
N SER A 268 -15.07 -3.44 -9.61
CA SER A 268 -15.79 -4.49 -8.88
C SER A 268 -15.32 -4.66 -7.43
N MET A 269 -14.11 -4.18 -7.12
CA MET A 269 -13.54 -4.15 -5.76
C MET A 269 -13.79 -2.80 -5.05
N GLU A 270 -14.53 -1.88 -5.68
CA GLU A 270 -14.80 -0.53 -5.16
C GLU A 270 -13.55 0.29 -4.83
N MET A 271 -12.41 -0.05 -5.45
CA MET A 271 -11.16 0.68 -5.27
C MET A 271 -11.11 1.96 -6.12
N ILE A 272 -11.86 2.00 -7.20
CA ILE A 272 -12.06 3.18 -8.06
C ILE A 272 -13.53 3.24 -8.49
N TYR A 273 -13.96 4.44 -8.84
CA TYR A 273 -15.26 4.71 -9.46
C TYR A 273 -15.04 5.41 -10.78
N VAL A 274 -15.96 5.25 -11.72
CA VAL A 274 -15.83 5.80 -13.09
C VAL A 274 -17.14 6.38 -13.56
N ARG A 275 -17.08 7.60 -14.12
CA ARG A 275 -18.17 8.21 -14.91
C ARG A 275 -17.77 8.27 -16.38
N THR A 276 -18.62 7.76 -17.26
CA THR A 276 -18.32 7.56 -18.69
C THR A 276 -19.32 8.20 -19.63
N ASP A 277 -20.53 8.48 -19.18
CA ASP A 277 -21.67 8.90 -20.02
C ASP A 277 -21.76 10.43 -20.15
N MET A 278 -20.62 11.04 -20.48
CA MET A 278 -20.50 12.48 -20.71
C MET A 278 -20.02 12.74 -22.13
N PHE A 279 -20.57 13.80 -22.76
CA PHE A 279 -20.41 14.09 -24.18
C PHE A 279 -20.05 15.57 -24.40
N VAL A 280 -19.25 15.82 -25.41
CA VAL A 280 -18.88 17.15 -25.88
C VAL A 280 -19.13 17.25 -27.36
N GLU A 281 -19.52 18.46 -27.86
CA GLU A 281 -19.70 18.66 -29.27
C GLU A 281 -18.41 18.48 -30.07
N ASN A 282 -18.50 17.71 -31.15
CA ASN A 282 -17.37 17.51 -32.06
C ASN A 282 -16.92 18.86 -32.69
N SER A 283 -15.61 19.05 -32.75
CA SER A 283 -15.07 20.28 -33.37
C SER A 283 -15.24 20.34 -34.88
N ASP A 284 -15.39 19.20 -35.52
CA ASP A 284 -15.38 19.05 -36.97
C ASP A 284 -16.79 18.89 -37.57
N GLU A 285 -17.80 18.60 -36.73
CA GLU A 285 -19.17 18.32 -37.19
C GLU A 285 -20.17 18.93 -36.20
N ASP A 286 -20.82 20.05 -36.57
CA ASP A 286 -21.83 20.71 -35.75
C ASP A 286 -23.03 19.79 -35.45
N GLY A 287 -23.54 19.88 -34.23
CA GLY A 287 -24.65 19.07 -33.75
C GLY A 287 -24.32 17.57 -33.52
N ILE A 288 -23.06 17.19 -33.70
CA ILE A 288 -22.56 15.85 -33.40
C ILE A 288 -21.82 15.88 -32.09
N TYR A 289 -22.16 14.96 -31.19
CA TYR A 289 -21.58 14.85 -29.86
C TYR A 289 -20.77 13.55 -29.73
N VAL A 290 -19.57 13.64 -29.15
CA VAL A 290 -18.65 12.53 -28.95
C VAL A 290 -18.39 12.32 -27.48
N PRO A 291 -18.13 11.06 -27.03
CA PRO A 291 -17.82 10.79 -25.65
C PRO A 291 -16.57 11.55 -25.18
N THR A 292 -16.62 12.09 -23.97
CA THR A 292 -15.45 12.64 -23.29
C THR A 292 -14.50 11.52 -22.80
N ARG A 293 -13.45 11.91 -22.12
CA ARG A 293 -12.61 10.95 -21.40
C ARG A 293 -13.37 10.39 -20.18
N ASN A 294 -13.05 9.17 -19.81
CA ASN A 294 -13.49 8.61 -18.53
C ASN A 294 -12.95 9.44 -17.39
N VAL A 295 -13.78 9.70 -16.39
CA VAL A 295 -13.40 10.37 -15.15
C VAL A 295 -13.38 9.35 -14.04
N PHE A 296 -12.30 9.30 -13.29
CA PHE A 296 -12.05 8.37 -12.21
C PHE A 296 -12.01 9.11 -10.88
N ALA A 297 -12.53 8.48 -9.81
CA ALA A 297 -12.40 8.91 -8.44
C ALA A 297 -12.10 7.72 -7.53
N LEU A 298 -11.59 7.97 -6.32
CA LEU A 298 -11.44 6.96 -5.27
C LEU A 298 -12.69 6.86 -4.39
N ASN A 299 -13.56 7.89 -4.44
CA ASN A 299 -14.87 7.90 -3.80
C ASN A 299 -15.92 8.21 -4.86
N GLY A 300 -16.99 7.39 -4.92
CA GLY A 300 -18.07 7.57 -5.90
C GLY A 300 -18.82 8.88 -5.77
N GLU A 301 -18.89 9.46 -4.59
CA GLU A 301 -19.54 10.76 -4.34
C GLU A 301 -18.90 11.90 -5.13
N GLU A 302 -17.61 11.85 -5.41
CA GLU A 302 -16.88 12.83 -6.21
C GLU A 302 -17.32 12.86 -7.68
N LEU A 303 -18.01 11.82 -8.15
CA LEU A 303 -18.50 11.70 -9.52
C LEU A 303 -19.97 12.14 -9.68
N ILE A 304 -20.64 12.49 -8.59
CA ILE A 304 -22.06 12.86 -8.59
C ILE A 304 -22.21 14.36 -8.89
N GLY A 305 -23.21 14.69 -9.69
CA GLY A 305 -23.63 16.09 -9.93
C GLY A 305 -22.82 16.81 -11.02
N ASP A 306 -23.06 18.13 -11.10
CA ASP A 306 -22.59 18.99 -12.19
C ASP A 306 -21.13 19.40 -12.05
N ALA A 307 -20.54 19.24 -10.87
CA ALA A 307 -19.16 19.67 -10.63
C ALA A 307 -18.15 18.99 -11.56
N VAL A 308 -18.39 17.70 -11.89
CA VAL A 308 -17.58 16.95 -12.86
C VAL A 308 -17.74 17.50 -14.27
N LEU A 309 -18.97 17.90 -14.65
CA LEU A 309 -19.23 18.49 -15.96
C LEU A 309 -18.50 19.83 -16.10
N VAL A 310 -18.59 20.69 -15.08
CA VAL A 310 -17.88 21.99 -15.03
C VAL A 310 -16.37 21.81 -15.18
N GLU A 311 -15.77 20.84 -14.49
CA GLU A 311 -14.34 20.57 -14.63
C GLU A 311 -13.98 20.09 -16.05
N LEU A 312 -14.79 19.24 -16.65
CA LEU A 312 -14.58 18.81 -18.03
C LEU A 312 -14.79 19.95 -19.02
N GLU A 313 -15.77 20.83 -18.81
CA GLU A 313 -15.96 22.03 -19.62
C GLU A 313 -14.71 22.91 -19.63
N ARG A 314 -14.07 23.07 -18.47
CA ARG A 314 -12.79 23.79 -18.37
C ARG A 314 -11.68 23.16 -19.22
N ILE A 315 -11.63 21.81 -19.25
CA ILE A 315 -10.62 21.05 -19.99
C ILE A 315 -10.87 21.11 -21.50
N TYR A 316 -12.10 20.92 -21.91
CA TYR A 316 -12.47 20.88 -23.33
C TYR A 316 -12.70 22.30 -23.93
N ASN A 317 -12.81 23.31 -23.07
CA ASN A 317 -13.25 24.68 -23.46
C ASN A 317 -14.56 24.68 -24.25
N LYS A 318 -15.46 23.75 -23.92
CA LYS A 318 -16.76 23.49 -24.52
C LYS A 318 -17.73 22.99 -23.49
N LYS A 319 -19.02 23.21 -23.72
CA LYS A 319 -20.05 22.65 -22.85
C LYS A 319 -20.05 21.12 -22.90
N VAL A 320 -20.14 20.52 -21.74
CA VAL A 320 -20.21 19.08 -21.56
C VAL A 320 -21.61 18.71 -21.06
N TYR A 321 -22.15 17.62 -21.55
CA TYR A 321 -23.51 17.17 -21.31
C TYR A 321 -23.49 15.74 -20.80
N ASP A 322 -24.39 15.42 -19.89
CA ASP A 322 -24.75 14.04 -19.65
C ASP A 322 -25.48 13.45 -20.85
N LYS A 323 -25.49 12.15 -20.99
CA LYS A 323 -26.05 11.45 -22.14
C LYS A 323 -27.49 11.84 -22.46
N ASP A 324 -28.30 12.01 -21.41
CA ASP A 324 -29.73 12.30 -21.56
C ASP A 324 -30.02 13.78 -21.92
N ASP A 325 -29.04 14.66 -21.69
CA ASP A 325 -29.14 16.10 -21.94
C ASP A 325 -28.48 16.53 -23.24
N VAL A 326 -27.94 15.60 -24.02
CA VAL A 326 -27.28 15.92 -25.30
C VAL A 326 -28.26 16.49 -26.30
N PRO A 327 -28.08 17.75 -26.76
CA PRO A 327 -29.06 18.42 -27.65
C PRO A 327 -28.99 17.97 -29.12
N GLY A 328 -28.05 17.06 -29.44
CA GLY A 328 -27.82 16.61 -30.80
C GLY A 328 -27.58 15.12 -30.96
N LYS A 329 -26.96 14.72 -32.05
CA LYS A 329 -26.71 13.30 -32.36
C LYS A 329 -25.43 12.81 -31.71
N ILE A 330 -25.52 11.74 -30.94
CA ILE A 330 -24.35 11.05 -30.36
C ILE A 330 -23.67 10.17 -31.41
N LYS A 331 -22.37 10.37 -31.60
CA LYS A 331 -21.50 9.55 -32.45
C LYS A 331 -20.42 8.89 -31.60
N TYR A 332 -20.56 7.63 -31.40
CA TYR A 332 -19.49 6.86 -30.78
C TYR A 332 -18.34 6.67 -31.77
N LEU A 333 -17.13 7.11 -31.37
CA LEU A 333 -15.94 6.89 -32.20
C LEU A 333 -15.75 5.37 -32.35
N THR A 334 -16.00 4.86 -33.55
CA THR A 334 -15.70 3.47 -33.88
C THR A 334 -14.21 3.22 -33.67
N LYS A 335 -13.86 2.17 -32.91
CA LYS A 335 -12.46 1.78 -32.75
C LYS A 335 -11.87 1.63 -34.15
N GLN A 336 -10.99 2.54 -34.56
CA GLN A 336 -10.15 2.28 -35.73
C GLN A 336 -9.38 0.99 -35.41
N LYS A 337 -9.68 -0.06 -36.20
CA LYS A 337 -8.87 -1.28 -36.21
C LYS A 337 -7.50 -0.86 -36.74
N GLY A 338 -6.55 -0.65 -35.85
CA GLY A 338 -5.15 -0.51 -36.13
C GLY A 338 -4.38 -1.76 -35.68
#